data_efcdbbdacdb48c7f481bad7fad6b07f2
#
_entry.id   efcdbbdacdb48c7f481bad7fad6b07f2
#
_cell.length_a   1.000
_cell.length_b   1.000
_cell.length_c   1.000
_cell.angle_alpha   90.00
_cell.angle_beta   90.00
_cell.angle_gamma   90.00
#
_symmetry.space_group_name_H-M   'P 1'
#
loop_
_entity.id
_entity.type
_entity.pdbx_description
1 polymer ?
#
loop_
_entity_poly.entity_id
_entity_poly.type
_entity_poly.pdbx_seq_one_letter_code
_entity_poly.pdbx_strand_id
1 'polypeptide(L)'
;MSMKENAIKYFKSGYSCSESIVKAASEAGLCSAELLPIATSFSGGMSSGCVCGTLAAAQLINGYNFGRENTKGNKPVARQNSSKIVDEFKKRNKVTCCGILSAGLEGMARKEHCSKYVSDVCEILEGIMSIHA
;
A
#
# COMPACT_ATOMS: atom_id res chain seq x y z
N MET A 1 13.94 -13.23 1.60
CA MET A 1 13.46 -12.31 0.55
C MET A 1 13.00 -11.01 1.20
N SER A 2 13.19 -9.90 0.50
CA SER A 2 12.75 -8.59 0.99
C SER A 2 11.23 -8.50 0.99
N MET A 3 10.70 -7.53 1.73
CA MET A 3 9.26 -7.24 1.73
C MET A 3 8.76 -6.98 0.30
N LYS A 4 9.51 -6.20 -0.48
CA LYS A 4 9.16 -5.89 -1.87
C LYS A 4 9.07 -7.16 -2.73
N GLU A 5 10.05 -8.03 -2.64
CA GLU A 5 10.06 -9.29 -3.40
C GLU A 5 8.88 -10.17 -3.01
N ASN A 6 8.58 -10.28 -1.71
CA ASN A 6 7.43 -11.03 -1.21
C ASN A 6 6.11 -10.44 -1.70
N ALA A 7 5.97 -9.12 -1.63
CA ALA A 7 4.75 -8.45 -2.07
C ALA A 7 4.48 -8.71 -3.56
N ILE A 8 5.51 -8.59 -4.41
CA ILE A 8 5.38 -8.85 -5.85
C ILE A 8 5.00 -10.32 -6.08
N LYS A 9 5.63 -11.24 -5.36
CA LYS A 9 5.33 -12.67 -5.44
C LYS A 9 3.86 -12.94 -5.11
N TYR A 10 3.36 -12.38 -4.01
CA TYR A 10 1.96 -12.56 -3.62
C TYR A 10 1.01 -11.95 -4.64
N PHE A 11 1.35 -10.79 -5.16
CA PHE A 11 0.52 -10.14 -6.18
C PHE A 11 0.39 -11.03 -7.43
N LYS A 12 1.48 -11.62 -7.88
CA LYS A 12 1.49 -12.51 -9.04
C LYS A 12 0.84 -13.87 -8.76
N SER A 13 0.72 -14.27 -7.50
CA SER A 13 0.15 -15.58 -7.13
C SER A 13 -1.35 -15.55 -6.87
N GLY A 14 -2.01 -14.41 -6.98
CA GLY A 14 -3.46 -14.30 -6.86
C GLY A 14 -3.99 -13.32 -5.84
N TYR A 15 -3.14 -12.80 -4.96
CA TYR A 15 -3.55 -11.73 -4.04
C TYR A 15 -3.74 -10.42 -4.82
N SER A 16 -4.62 -9.55 -4.32
CA SER A 16 -4.77 -8.22 -4.91
C SER A 16 -3.58 -7.32 -4.54
N CYS A 17 -3.53 -6.13 -5.16
CA CYS A 17 -2.48 -5.16 -4.87
C CYS A 17 -2.44 -4.77 -3.38
N SER A 18 -3.59 -4.46 -2.79
CA SER A 18 -3.66 -4.09 -1.37
C SER A 18 -3.34 -5.25 -0.44
N GLU A 19 -3.88 -6.45 -0.74
CA GLU A 19 -3.63 -7.65 0.04
C GLU A 19 -2.15 -8.02 0.03
N SER A 20 -1.51 -7.92 -1.11
CA SER A 20 -0.10 -8.28 -1.27
C SER A 20 0.81 -7.43 -0.40
N ILE A 21 0.56 -6.12 -0.35
CA ILE A 21 1.31 -5.18 0.48
C ILE A 21 1.13 -5.53 1.97
N VAL A 22 -0.11 -5.71 2.41
CA VAL A 22 -0.39 -6.00 3.83
C VAL A 22 0.19 -7.33 4.24
N LYS A 23 0.06 -8.38 3.39
CA LYS A 23 0.61 -9.69 3.70
C LYS A 23 2.13 -9.63 3.86
N ALA A 24 2.83 -9.02 2.91
CA ALA A 24 4.27 -8.88 2.98
C ALA A 24 4.71 -8.04 4.19
N ALA A 25 4.00 -6.95 4.46
CA ALA A 25 4.29 -6.09 5.60
C ALA A 25 4.08 -6.81 6.92
N SER A 26 3.04 -7.63 7.05
CA SER A 26 2.79 -8.41 8.28
C SER A 26 3.91 -9.42 8.52
N GLU A 27 4.38 -10.07 7.48
CA GLU A 27 5.50 -11.01 7.58
C GLU A 27 6.82 -10.32 7.92
N ALA A 28 6.96 -9.07 7.52
CA ALA A 28 8.14 -8.26 7.87
C ALA A 28 8.03 -7.63 9.27
N GLY A 29 6.94 -7.87 10.00
CA GLY A 29 6.75 -7.35 11.35
C GLY A 29 6.23 -5.92 11.41
N LEU A 30 5.75 -5.35 10.30
CA LEU A 30 5.29 -3.97 10.25
C LEU A 30 3.82 -3.79 10.65
N CYS A 31 3.03 -4.85 10.63
CA CYS A 31 1.62 -4.79 11.03
C CYS A 31 1.10 -6.18 11.38
N SER A 32 -0.10 -6.22 11.96
CA SER A 32 -0.78 -7.48 12.25
C SER A 32 -1.35 -8.11 10.98
N ALA A 33 -1.30 -9.44 10.89
CA ALA A 33 -1.95 -10.18 9.81
C ALA A 33 -3.48 -9.99 9.81
N GLU A 34 -4.05 -9.48 10.89
CA GLU A 34 -5.49 -9.17 10.98
C GLU A 34 -5.91 -8.08 9.99
N LEU A 35 -4.97 -7.27 9.50
CA LEU A 35 -5.26 -6.27 8.48
C LEU A 35 -5.48 -6.87 7.10
N LEU A 36 -5.08 -8.12 6.87
CA LEU A 36 -5.17 -8.72 5.54
C LEU A 36 -6.61 -8.75 4.98
N PRO A 37 -7.60 -9.30 5.71
CA PRO A 37 -8.97 -9.25 5.18
C PRO A 37 -9.53 -7.84 5.07
N ILE A 38 -9.06 -6.91 5.89
CA ILE A 38 -9.48 -5.50 5.80
C ILE A 38 -8.98 -4.91 4.49
N ALA A 39 -7.77 -5.26 4.06
CA ALA A 39 -7.17 -4.77 2.82
C ALA A 39 -7.93 -5.22 1.57
N THR A 40 -8.67 -6.33 1.64
CA THR A 40 -9.44 -6.85 0.50
C THR A 40 -10.38 -5.79 -0.08
N SER A 41 -11.01 -4.99 0.75
CA SER A 41 -11.97 -3.95 0.31
C SER A 41 -11.32 -2.83 -0.50
N PHE A 42 -10.01 -2.69 -0.45
CA PHE A 42 -9.28 -1.65 -1.18
C PHE A 42 -8.72 -2.14 -2.52
N SER A 43 -8.96 -3.41 -2.86
CA SER A 43 -8.50 -4.00 -4.11
C SER A 43 -9.10 -3.27 -5.32
N GLY A 44 -8.29 -3.05 -6.34
CA GLY A 44 -8.77 -2.41 -7.57
C GLY A 44 -9.29 -0.99 -7.37
N GLY A 45 -8.70 -0.24 -6.44
CA GLY A 45 -9.15 1.11 -6.13
C GLY A 45 -10.54 1.11 -5.53
N MET A 46 -10.74 0.32 -4.48
CA MET A 46 -12.04 0.08 -3.84
C MET A 46 -13.04 -0.54 -4.82
N SER A 47 -12.53 -1.40 -5.71
CA SER A 47 -13.29 -2.06 -6.78
C SER A 47 -14.03 -1.08 -7.68
N SER A 48 -13.60 0.16 -7.72
CA SER A 48 -14.26 1.26 -8.44
C SER A 48 -13.29 2.11 -9.25
N GLY A 49 -12.04 1.68 -9.35
CA GLY A 49 -11.01 2.45 -10.07
C GLY A 49 -10.60 3.75 -9.38
N CYS A 50 -10.87 3.87 -8.08
CA CYS A 50 -10.49 5.04 -7.29
C CYS A 50 -9.01 4.96 -6.86
N VAL A 51 -8.69 5.31 -5.63
CA VAL A 51 -7.30 5.32 -5.15
C VAL A 51 -6.64 3.95 -5.33
N CYS A 52 -5.42 3.92 -5.85
CA CYS A 52 -4.66 2.69 -6.04
C CYS A 52 -4.61 1.88 -4.73
N GLY A 53 -4.90 0.57 -4.83
CA GLY A 53 -4.94 -0.31 -3.66
C GLY A 53 -3.61 -0.40 -2.93
N THR A 54 -2.48 -0.28 -3.63
CA THR A 54 -1.16 -0.26 -2.98
C THR A 54 -1.02 0.94 -2.07
N LEU A 55 -1.49 2.09 -2.52
CA LEU A 55 -1.45 3.34 -1.76
C LEU A 55 -2.37 3.25 -0.54
N ALA A 56 -3.58 2.71 -0.71
CA ALA A 56 -4.50 2.50 0.41
C ALA A 56 -3.90 1.56 1.45
N ALA A 57 -3.24 0.48 1.02
CA ALA A 57 -2.57 -0.46 1.91
C ALA A 57 -1.48 0.23 2.73
N ALA A 58 -0.70 1.11 2.09
CA ALA A 58 0.33 1.88 2.81
C ALA A 58 -0.29 2.72 3.91
N GLN A 59 -1.46 3.31 3.67
CA GLN A 59 -2.15 4.10 4.69
C GLN A 59 -2.68 3.24 5.84
N LEU A 60 -3.14 2.02 5.56
CA LEU A 60 -3.54 1.08 6.62
C LEU A 60 -2.36 0.77 7.54
N ILE A 61 -1.19 0.51 6.96
CA ILE A 61 0.02 0.19 7.72
C ILE A 61 0.49 1.41 8.51
N ASN A 62 0.45 2.58 7.91
CA ASN A 62 0.77 3.83 8.57
C ASN A 62 -0.15 4.06 9.78
N GLY A 63 -1.46 3.90 9.60
CA GLY A 63 -2.43 4.06 10.68
C GLY A 63 -2.24 3.04 11.79
N TYR A 64 -1.92 1.79 11.43
CA TYR A 64 -1.65 0.75 12.41
C TYR A 64 -0.49 1.13 13.33
N ASN A 65 0.58 1.69 12.77
CA ASN A 65 1.79 2.01 13.54
C ASN A 65 1.72 3.36 14.26
N PHE A 66 1.05 4.35 13.68
CA PHE A 66 1.15 5.74 14.13
C PHE A 66 -0.21 6.39 14.40
N GLY A 67 -1.30 5.65 14.22
CA GLY A 67 -2.65 6.15 14.45
C GLY A 67 -2.96 6.33 15.93
N ARG A 68 -4.05 7.01 16.22
CA ARG A 68 -4.52 7.23 17.60
C ARG A 68 -5.74 6.35 17.89
N GLU A 69 -5.87 5.96 19.15
CA GLU A 69 -6.98 5.13 19.61
C GLU A 69 -8.14 5.95 20.19
N ASN A 70 -7.89 7.23 20.49
CA ASN A 70 -8.91 8.12 21.05
C ASN A 70 -8.60 9.55 20.63
N THR A 71 -9.50 10.48 20.98
CA THR A 71 -9.39 11.89 20.57
C THR A 71 -8.52 12.75 21.47
N LYS A 72 -8.05 12.21 22.59
CA LYS A 72 -7.24 12.97 23.56
C LYS A 72 -5.80 13.13 23.09
N GLY A 73 -5.30 12.19 22.34
CA GLY A 73 -3.94 12.24 21.79
C GLY A 73 -3.89 13.05 20.52
N ASN A 74 -2.83 13.84 20.35
CA ASN A 74 -2.52 14.46 19.07
C ASN A 74 -1.52 13.55 18.36
N LYS A 75 -1.87 13.07 17.18
CA LYS A 75 -1.02 12.16 16.40
C LYS A 75 -0.71 12.76 15.02
N PRO A 76 -0.02 13.90 14.97
CA PRO A 76 0.30 14.52 13.69
C PRO A 76 1.25 13.66 12.84
N VAL A 77 2.04 12.77 13.47
CA VAL A 77 2.98 11.89 12.76
C VAL A 77 2.26 11.03 11.72
N ALA A 78 1.14 10.39 12.08
CA ALA A 78 0.38 9.58 11.14
C ALA A 78 -0.09 10.41 9.94
N ARG A 79 -0.58 11.62 10.20
CA ARG A 79 -1.08 12.50 9.15
C ARG A 79 0.06 13.06 8.28
N GLN A 80 1.20 13.37 8.88
CA GLN A 80 2.39 13.79 8.14
C GLN A 80 2.89 12.66 7.24
N ASN A 81 2.95 11.43 7.77
CA ASN A 81 3.34 10.26 6.99
C ASN A 81 2.35 10.01 5.85
N SER A 82 1.05 10.16 6.12
CA SER A 82 0.01 9.97 5.10
C SER A 82 0.23 10.90 3.91
N SER A 83 0.46 12.18 4.18
CA SER A 83 0.75 13.18 3.15
C SER A 83 2.03 12.84 2.37
N LYS A 84 3.08 12.46 3.08
CA LYS A 84 4.37 12.10 2.50
C LYS A 84 4.27 10.87 1.60
N ILE A 85 3.52 9.86 2.02
CA ILE A 85 3.28 8.64 1.24
C ILE A 85 2.61 9.01 -0.09
N VAL A 86 1.58 9.83 -0.05
CA VAL A 86 0.87 10.27 -1.26
C VAL A 86 1.80 11.08 -2.16
N ASP A 87 2.56 12.02 -1.60
CA ASP A 87 3.48 12.85 -2.37
C ASP A 87 4.56 12.02 -3.07
N GLU A 88 5.15 11.06 -2.36
CA GLU A 88 6.15 10.18 -2.95
C GLU A 88 5.57 9.30 -4.06
N PHE A 89 4.35 8.80 -3.86
CA PHE A 89 3.67 8.03 -4.89
C PHE A 89 3.42 8.88 -6.15
N LYS A 90 2.96 10.11 -5.98
CA LYS A 90 2.71 11.03 -7.09
C LYS A 90 3.99 11.42 -7.82
N LYS A 91 5.10 11.58 -7.11
CA LYS A 91 6.40 11.84 -7.74
C LYS A 91 6.80 10.72 -8.69
N ARG A 92 6.47 9.48 -8.34
CA ARG A 92 6.82 8.30 -9.13
C ARG A 92 5.81 7.98 -10.24
N ASN A 93 4.52 8.28 -10.02
CA ASN A 93 3.44 7.78 -10.86
C ASN A 93 2.48 8.87 -11.37
N LYS A 94 2.65 10.10 -10.96
CA LYS A 94 1.90 11.30 -11.33
C LYS A 94 0.48 11.36 -10.77
N VAL A 95 -0.26 10.24 -10.80
CA VAL A 95 -1.66 10.17 -10.33
C VAL A 95 -1.82 9.02 -9.33
N THR A 96 -2.92 9.03 -8.60
CA THR A 96 -3.23 8.01 -7.59
C THR A 96 -4.42 7.13 -7.97
N CYS A 97 -5.10 7.43 -9.06
CA CYS A 97 -6.34 6.77 -9.48
C CYS A 97 -6.06 5.44 -10.17
N CYS A 98 -6.56 4.34 -9.59
CA CYS A 98 -6.38 2.99 -10.13
C CYS A 98 -6.87 2.89 -11.58
N GLY A 99 -8.01 3.50 -11.88
CA GLY A 99 -8.58 3.46 -13.22
C GLY A 99 -7.67 4.09 -14.29
N ILE A 100 -6.92 5.13 -13.90
CA ILE A 100 -5.96 5.77 -14.81
C ILE A 100 -4.66 4.94 -14.86
N LEU A 101 -4.15 4.54 -13.70
CA LEU A 101 -2.89 3.79 -13.60
C LEU A 101 -2.92 2.45 -14.35
N SER A 102 -4.08 1.80 -14.41
CA SER A 102 -4.25 0.50 -15.05
C SER A 102 -5.14 0.54 -16.29
N ALA A 103 -5.36 1.73 -16.87
CA ALA A 103 -6.26 1.91 -18.00
C ALA A 103 -5.93 0.98 -19.16
N GLY A 104 -6.95 0.26 -19.68
CA GLY A 104 -6.80 -0.61 -20.82
C GLY A 104 -6.11 -1.96 -20.54
N LEU A 105 -5.81 -2.25 -19.28
CA LEU A 105 -5.08 -3.46 -18.90
C LEU A 105 -5.95 -4.44 -18.13
N GLU A 106 -5.81 -5.74 -18.43
CA GLU A 106 -6.52 -6.83 -17.77
C GLU A 106 -5.61 -8.04 -17.59
N GLY A 107 -5.99 -8.94 -16.68
CA GLY A 107 -5.31 -10.22 -16.47
C GLY A 107 -3.84 -10.05 -16.13
N MET A 108 -3.00 -10.90 -16.72
CA MET A 108 -1.56 -10.90 -16.43
C MET A 108 -0.86 -9.63 -16.89
N ALA A 109 -1.32 -9.01 -17.97
CA ALA A 109 -0.75 -7.73 -18.43
C ALA A 109 -0.93 -6.65 -17.39
N ARG A 110 -2.10 -6.62 -16.73
CA ARG A 110 -2.37 -5.69 -15.64
C ARG A 110 -1.47 -5.98 -14.44
N LYS A 111 -1.31 -7.27 -14.09
CA LYS A 111 -0.44 -7.69 -12.98
C LYS A 111 1.02 -7.25 -13.22
N GLU A 112 1.53 -7.48 -14.40
CA GLU A 112 2.89 -7.05 -14.76
C GLU A 112 3.05 -5.54 -14.63
N HIS A 113 2.13 -4.78 -15.20
CA HIS A 113 2.17 -3.32 -15.15
C HIS A 113 2.07 -2.79 -13.71
N CYS A 114 1.10 -3.29 -12.94
CA CYS A 114 0.84 -2.80 -11.59
C CYS A 114 1.87 -3.29 -10.57
N SER A 115 2.72 -4.25 -10.92
CA SER A 115 3.84 -4.67 -10.06
C SER A 115 4.77 -3.50 -9.73
N LYS A 116 4.87 -2.51 -10.62
CA LYS A 116 5.63 -1.28 -10.35
C LYS A 116 5.08 -0.55 -9.13
N TYR A 117 3.75 -0.45 -9.02
CA TYR A 117 3.13 0.27 -7.91
C TYR A 117 3.31 -0.48 -6.59
N VAL A 118 3.25 -1.81 -6.63
CA VAL A 118 3.56 -2.67 -5.46
C VAL A 118 4.99 -2.42 -5.01
N SER A 119 5.94 -2.42 -5.95
CA SER A 119 7.35 -2.17 -5.68
C SER A 119 7.57 -0.77 -5.09
N ASP A 120 6.99 0.24 -5.72
CA ASP A 120 7.12 1.65 -5.29
C ASP A 120 6.62 1.84 -3.86
N VAL A 121 5.46 1.29 -3.54
CA VAL A 121 4.86 1.46 -2.21
C VAL A 121 5.68 0.74 -1.15
N CYS A 122 6.23 -0.43 -1.44
CA CYS A 122 7.13 -1.11 -0.50
C CYS A 122 8.35 -0.26 -0.19
N GLU A 123 8.94 0.38 -1.20
CA GLU A 123 10.08 1.27 -1.00
C GLU A 123 9.71 2.50 -0.19
N ILE A 124 8.56 3.09 -0.47
CA ILE A 124 8.06 4.26 0.26
C ILE A 124 7.84 3.89 1.74
N LEU A 125 7.20 2.74 2.01
CA LEU A 125 6.97 2.26 3.36
C LEU A 125 8.27 2.01 4.12
N GLU A 126 9.24 1.37 3.48
CA GLU A 126 10.54 1.12 4.10
C GLU A 126 11.21 2.43 4.48
N GLY A 127 11.13 3.45 3.63
CA GLY A 127 11.68 4.77 3.91
C GLY A 127 10.99 5.43 5.11
N ILE A 128 9.66 5.38 5.17
CA ILE A 128 8.89 5.93 6.28
C ILE A 128 9.23 5.22 7.59
N MET A 129 9.27 3.89 7.57
CA MET A 129 9.54 3.09 8.77
C MET A 129 10.97 3.31 9.28
N SER A 130 11.94 3.49 8.40
CA SER A 130 13.33 3.77 8.77
C SER A 130 13.47 5.07 9.55
N ILE A 131 12.71 6.11 9.20
CA ILE A 131 12.74 7.41 9.87
C ILE A 131 12.26 7.28 11.32
N HIS A 132 11.33 6.34 11.58
CA HIS A 132 10.71 6.14 12.89
C HIS A 132 11.26 4.93 13.65
N ALA A 133 12.28 4.30 13.12
CA ALA A 133 12.88 3.12 13.75
C ALA A 133 13.70 3.47 15.00
#